data_dfb1c375ad3e8d30ae8304d026fc9092
#
_entry.id   dfb1c375ad3e8d30ae8304d026fc9092
#
_cell.length_a   1.000
_cell.length_b   1.000
_cell.length_c   1.000
_cell.angle_alpha   90.00
_cell.angle_beta   90.00
_cell.angle_gamma   90.00
#
_symmetry.space_group_name_H-M   'P 1'
#
loop_
_entity.id
_entity.type
_entity.pdbx_description
1 polymer ?
#
loop_
_entity_poly.entity_id
_entity_poly.type
_entity_poly.pdbx_seq_one_letter_code
_entity_poly.pdbx_strand_id
1 'polypeptide(L)'
;MAEKGINAKKLIAILMTVVFVLVFAVSFFIVTTVKKVNVNFSAGKNLDSVEVQKTLDENLGKSFFLINEQEVKDSLSVYPYAEVTSVSKSFPNVVSVSIKERQEVYNIKVGEEVLVINETGHLLKIIPATSYQPTRDVIDMNIDTIGITQKELGKVIVTTSDQLFLTVLDMAMSVNLTDCIKEIFIDKYDAPNELSDVEFITYTGVRICVYKAEEMGVEKIRSAFDCYDKEITDYEKVSGTLMVGYDANNPTEATWSDFN
;
A
#
# COMPACT_ATOMS: atom_id res chain seq x y z
N MET A 1 4.19 71.10 -25.52
CA MET A 1 4.28 69.63 -25.40
C MET A 1 3.64 69.02 -26.62
N ALA A 2 4.44 68.43 -27.51
CA ALA A 2 3.91 67.80 -28.71
C ALA A 2 3.45 66.39 -28.37
N GLU A 3 2.13 66.08 -28.36
CA GLU A 3 1.59 64.74 -28.34
C GLU A 3 2.08 63.99 -29.55
N LYS A 4 2.99 63.06 -29.36
CA LYS A 4 3.37 62.07 -30.38
C LYS A 4 2.17 61.13 -30.62
N GLY A 5 1.27 61.52 -31.51
CA GLY A 5 0.18 60.64 -31.98
C GLY A 5 0.73 59.26 -32.42
N ILE A 6 0.18 58.22 -31.89
CA ILE A 6 0.55 56.83 -32.29
C ILE A 6 0.28 56.67 -33.78
N ASN A 7 1.30 56.34 -34.55
CA ASN A 7 1.19 56.14 -35.99
C ASN A 7 0.20 54.97 -36.26
N ALA A 8 -0.85 55.22 -37.03
CA ALA A 8 -1.91 54.26 -37.35
C ALA A 8 -1.37 52.88 -37.80
N LYS A 9 -0.26 52.86 -38.56
CA LYS A 9 0.41 51.62 -38.97
C LYS A 9 0.97 50.83 -37.77
N LYS A 10 1.50 51.50 -36.73
CA LYS A 10 1.97 50.85 -35.49
C LYS A 10 0.81 50.31 -34.67
N LEU A 11 -0.32 51.07 -34.64
CA LEU A 11 -1.50 50.57 -33.90
C LEU A 11 -2.09 49.32 -34.56
N ILE A 12 -2.18 49.30 -35.89
CA ILE A 12 -2.65 48.12 -36.63
C ILE A 12 -1.70 46.92 -36.42
N ALA A 13 -0.38 47.15 -36.48
CA ALA A 13 0.58 46.07 -36.23
C ALA A 13 0.45 45.48 -34.80
N ILE A 14 0.28 46.34 -33.78
CA ILE A 14 0.05 45.88 -32.41
C ILE A 14 -1.25 45.07 -32.31
N LEU A 15 -2.34 45.59 -32.90
CA LEU A 15 -3.63 44.88 -32.89
C LEU A 15 -3.53 43.50 -33.56
N MET A 16 -2.89 43.43 -34.72
CA MET A 16 -2.67 42.15 -35.44
C MET A 16 -1.83 41.16 -34.59
N THR A 17 -0.80 41.63 -33.89
CA THR A 17 0.01 40.82 -33.02
C THR A 17 -0.82 40.27 -31.83
N VAL A 18 -1.63 41.14 -31.22
CA VAL A 18 -2.53 40.73 -30.11
C VAL A 18 -3.53 39.66 -30.58
N VAL A 19 -4.17 39.87 -31.73
CA VAL A 19 -5.10 38.88 -32.30
C VAL A 19 -4.40 37.57 -32.61
N PHE A 20 -3.20 37.62 -33.21
CA PHE A 20 -2.42 36.42 -33.48
C PHE A 20 -2.07 35.65 -32.19
N VAL A 21 -1.61 36.33 -31.15
CA VAL A 21 -1.30 35.73 -29.83
C VAL A 21 -2.54 35.12 -29.21
N LEU A 22 -3.68 35.78 -29.26
CA LEU A 22 -4.96 35.25 -28.75
C LEU A 22 -5.39 33.97 -29.49
N VAL A 23 -5.34 34.00 -30.84
CA VAL A 23 -5.68 32.83 -31.67
C VAL A 23 -4.74 31.67 -31.36
N PHE A 24 -3.44 31.95 -31.24
CA PHE A 24 -2.46 30.94 -30.89
C PHE A 24 -2.73 30.35 -29.48
N ALA A 25 -2.97 31.20 -28.47
CA ALA A 25 -3.27 30.77 -27.11
C ALA A 25 -4.53 29.88 -27.03
N VAL A 26 -5.61 30.30 -27.72
CA VAL A 26 -6.86 29.52 -27.79
C VAL A 26 -6.63 28.17 -28.49
N SER A 27 -5.93 28.18 -29.62
CA SER A 27 -5.60 26.96 -30.39
C SER A 27 -4.74 26.01 -29.55
N PHE A 28 -3.72 26.55 -28.86
CA PHE A 28 -2.86 25.78 -27.97
C PHE A 28 -3.65 25.15 -26.82
N PHE A 29 -4.55 25.91 -26.19
CA PHE A 29 -5.40 25.40 -25.13
C PHE A 29 -6.31 24.25 -25.62
N ILE A 30 -6.94 24.39 -26.78
CA ILE A 30 -7.80 23.37 -27.41
C ILE A 30 -7.01 22.08 -27.69
N VAL A 31 -5.78 22.23 -28.23
CA VAL A 31 -4.91 21.10 -28.58
C VAL A 31 -4.41 20.36 -27.31
N THR A 32 -4.15 21.10 -26.23
CA THR A 32 -3.61 20.55 -24.97
C THR A 32 -4.70 20.18 -23.95
N THR A 33 -5.97 20.22 -24.33
CA THR A 33 -7.05 19.68 -23.52
C THR A 33 -7.05 18.15 -23.62
N VAL A 34 -7.13 17.45 -22.49
CA VAL A 34 -7.14 15.98 -22.45
C VAL A 34 -8.33 15.43 -23.23
N LYS A 35 -8.06 14.62 -24.23
CA LYS A 35 -9.06 13.98 -25.09
C LYS A 35 -9.17 12.47 -24.87
N LYS A 36 -8.18 11.88 -24.23
CA LYS A 36 -8.15 10.45 -24.00
C LYS A 36 -7.46 10.12 -22.68
N VAL A 37 -8.11 9.27 -21.88
CA VAL A 37 -7.52 8.63 -20.72
C VAL A 37 -7.43 7.12 -21.01
N ASN A 38 -6.22 6.60 -21.07
CA ASN A 38 -5.98 5.16 -21.20
C ASN A 38 -5.77 4.57 -19.80
N VAL A 39 -6.47 3.50 -19.50
CA VAL A 39 -6.28 2.78 -18.25
C VAL A 39 -5.76 1.38 -18.53
N ASN A 40 -4.60 1.07 -17.94
CA ASN A 40 -3.98 -0.24 -18.01
C ASN A 40 -4.22 -0.96 -16.69
N PHE A 41 -5.06 -2.00 -16.70
CA PHE A 41 -5.31 -2.83 -15.54
C PHE A 41 -4.41 -4.07 -15.56
N SER A 42 -3.75 -4.37 -14.44
CA SER A 42 -3.29 -5.72 -14.17
C SER A 42 -4.49 -6.54 -13.67
N ALA A 43 -4.60 -7.78 -14.13
CA ALA A 43 -5.75 -8.65 -13.85
C ALA A 43 -6.06 -8.77 -12.35
N GLY A 44 -7.33 -8.68 -12.00
CA GLY A 44 -7.85 -8.79 -10.64
C GLY A 44 -9.32 -9.19 -10.65
N LYS A 45 -9.87 -9.49 -9.47
CA LYS A 45 -11.25 -9.97 -9.30
C LYS A 45 -12.16 -8.97 -8.59
N ASN A 46 -11.58 -8.08 -7.76
CA ASN A 46 -12.33 -7.22 -6.85
C ASN A 46 -12.41 -5.77 -7.32
N LEU A 47 -11.75 -5.44 -8.43
CA LEU A 47 -11.73 -4.08 -8.98
C LEU A 47 -12.62 -4.00 -10.21
N ASP A 48 -13.69 -3.18 -10.15
CA ASP A 48 -14.51 -2.88 -11.33
C ASP A 48 -13.80 -1.89 -12.26
N SER A 49 -13.26 -2.44 -13.34
CA SER A 49 -12.54 -1.67 -14.33
C SER A 49 -13.40 -0.62 -15.04
N VAL A 50 -14.71 -0.86 -15.17
CA VAL A 50 -15.64 0.08 -15.84
C VAL A 50 -15.89 1.30 -14.96
N GLU A 51 -16.11 1.11 -13.67
CA GLU A 51 -16.30 2.21 -12.73
C GLU A 51 -15.02 3.04 -12.59
N VAL A 52 -13.87 2.40 -12.47
CA VAL A 52 -12.57 3.08 -12.42
C VAL A 52 -12.31 3.89 -13.70
N GLN A 53 -12.56 3.32 -14.88
CA GLN A 53 -12.43 4.05 -16.14
C GLN A 53 -13.35 5.28 -16.15
N LYS A 54 -14.61 5.14 -15.73
CA LYS A 54 -15.58 6.23 -15.67
C LYS A 54 -15.09 7.36 -14.75
N THR A 55 -14.55 7.04 -13.59
CA THR A 55 -14.00 8.05 -12.66
C THR A 55 -12.80 8.78 -13.29
N LEU A 56 -11.94 8.07 -13.99
CA LEU A 56 -10.79 8.68 -14.66
C LEU A 56 -11.20 9.51 -15.90
N ASP A 57 -12.31 9.17 -16.56
CA ASP A 57 -12.86 9.94 -17.68
C ASP A 57 -13.36 11.33 -17.24
N GLU A 58 -13.57 11.61 -15.96
CA GLU A 58 -13.82 12.94 -15.42
C GLU A 58 -12.65 13.92 -15.67
N ASN A 59 -11.48 13.41 -16.00
CA ASN A 59 -10.33 14.22 -16.42
C ASN A 59 -10.39 14.65 -17.89
N LEU A 60 -11.30 14.10 -18.69
CA LEU A 60 -11.51 14.55 -20.06
C LEU A 60 -11.96 16.03 -20.06
N GLY A 61 -11.41 16.81 -20.96
CA GLY A 61 -11.69 18.24 -21.03
C GLY A 61 -10.86 19.13 -20.10
N LYS A 62 -10.11 18.55 -19.12
CA LYS A 62 -9.15 19.32 -18.31
C LYS A 62 -7.88 19.64 -19.09
N SER A 63 -7.16 20.68 -18.66
CA SER A 63 -5.86 20.99 -19.25
C SER A 63 -4.85 19.89 -18.96
N PHE A 64 -4.20 19.38 -19.98
CA PHE A 64 -3.14 18.37 -19.89
C PHE A 64 -2.02 18.73 -18.89
N PHE A 65 -1.68 20.02 -18.78
CA PHE A 65 -0.63 20.48 -17.89
C PHE A 65 -1.05 20.53 -16.41
N LEU A 66 -2.34 20.63 -16.14
CA LEU A 66 -2.88 20.74 -14.77
C LEU A 66 -3.12 19.37 -14.11
N ILE A 67 -3.25 18.30 -14.89
CA ILE A 67 -3.42 16.95 -14.30
C ILE A 67 -2.12 16.57 -13.60
N ASN A 68 -2.20 16.21 -12.33
CA ASN A 68 -1.08 15.69 -11.57
C ASN A 68 -1.38 14.26 -11.07
N GLU A 69 -0.32 13.53 -10.72
CA GLU A 69 -0.42 12.15 -10.25
C GLU A 69 -1.22 12.04 -8.95
N GLN A 70 -1.07 13.00 -8.05
CA GLN A 70 -1.76 12.99 -6.77
C GLN A 70 -3.27 13.14 -6.93
N GLU A 71 -3.73 14.04 -7.81
CA GLU A 71 -5.17 14.18 -8.10
C GLU A 71 -5.77 12.90 -8.67
N VAL A 72 -5.02 12.18 -9.51
CA VAL A 72 -5.45 10.89 -10.05
C VAL A 72 -5.54 9.84 -8.94
N LYS A 73 -4.54 9.77 -8.06
CA LYS A 73 -4.55 8.88 -6.88
C LYS A 73 -5.71 9.19 -5.94
N ASP A 74 -5.94 10.47 -5.66
CA ASP A 74 -7.01 10.92 -4.78
C ASP A 74 -8.40 10.59 -5.35
N SER A 75 -8.58 10.74 -6.67
CA SER A 75 -9.84 10.40 -7.34
C SER A 75 -10.15 8.89 -7.29
N LEU A 76 -9.13 8.05 -7.21
CA LEU A 76 -9.25 6.59 -7.12
C LEU A 76 -9.23 6.06 -5.69
N SER A 77 -9.05 6.90 -4.68
CA SER A 77 -9.04 6.49 -3.25
C SER A 77 -10.37 5.89 -2.78
N VAL A 78 -11.47 6.17 -3.48
CA VAL A 78 -12.79 5.56 -3.24
C VAL A 78 -12.86 4.06 -3.59
N TYR A 79 -11.87 3.56 -4.35
CA TYR A 79 -11.74 2.16 -4.72
C TYR A 79 -10.62 1.51 -3.91
N PRO A 80 -10.91 0.83 -2.78
CA PRO A 80 -9.88 0.32 -1.86
C PRO A 80 -8.88 -0.63 -2.53
N TYR A 81 -9.34 -1.39 -3.53
CA TYR A 81 -8.52 -2.33 -4.28
C TYR A 81 -7.68 -1.69 -5.38
N ALA A 82 -7.88 -0.40 -5.70
CA ALA A 82 -7.10 0.27 -6.75
C ALA A 82 -5.77 0.80 -6.22
N GLU A 83 -4.67 0.36 -6.81
CA GLU A 83 -3.33 0.90 -6.59
C GLU A 83 -2.82 1.55 -7.88
N VAL A 84 -2.67 2.86 -7.88
CA VAL A 84 -2.08 3.58 -9.01
C VAL A 84 -0.57 3.39 -8.99
N THR A 85 -0.06 2.62 -9.93
CA THR A 85 1.38 2.32 -10.04
C THR A 85 2.12 3.36 -10.88
N SER A 86 1.45 3.97 -11.87
CA SER A 86 2.04 5.05 -12.66
C SER A 86 0.99 5.93 -13.32
N VAL A 87 1.33 7.21 -13.48
CA VAL A 87 0.58 8.16 -14.32
C VAL A 87 1.55 8.75 -15.33
N SER A 88 1.30 8.53 -16.60
CA SER A 88 2.14 9.05 -17.68
C SER A 88 1.34 9.95 -18.61
N LYS A 89 2.01 10.93 -19.18
CA LYS A 89 1.41 11.92 -20.06
C LYS A 89 2.07 11.90 -21.43
N SER A 90 1.26 11.69 -22.47
CA SER A 90 1.71 11.75 -23.86
C SER A 90 1.14 12.99 -24.53
N PHE A 91 2.04 13.95 -24.82
CA PHE A 91 1.65 15.19 -25.49
C PHE A 91 1.00 14.88 -26.86
N PRO A 92 -0.02 15.62 -27.27
CA PRO A 92 -0.53 16.83 -26.62
C PRO A 92 -1.68 16.62 -25.62
N ASN A 93 -2.34 15.45 -25.56
CA ASN A 93 -3.65 15.34 -24.93
C ASN A 93 -4.02 13.94 -24.42
N VAL A 94 -3.07 13.05 -24.23
CA VAL A 94 -3.31 11.69 -23.73
C VAL A 94 -2.72 11.51 -22.34
N VAL A 95 -3.51 11.02 -21.40
CA VAL A 95 -3.07 10.57 -20.06
C VAL A 95 -3.22 9.07 -20.00
N SER A 96 -2.19 8.37 -19.50
CA SER A 96 -2.23 6.92 -19.28
C SER A 96 -1.99 6.63 -17.80
N VAL A 97 -2.90 5.85 -17.23
CA VAL A 97 -2.87 5.45 -15.81
C VAL A 97 -2.72 3.95 -15.76
N SER A 98 -1.71 3.47 -15.04
CA SER A 98 -1.54 2.04 -14.77
C SER A 98 -2.02 1.74 -13.35
N ILE A 99 -2.86 0.72 -13.23
CA ILE A 99 -3.51 0.33 -11.99
C ILE A 99 -3.27 -1.14 -11.75
N LYS A 100 -2.80 -1.47 -10.55
CA LYS A 100 -2.70 -2.83 -10.02
C LYS A 100 -3.82 -3.05 -9.00
N GLU A 101 -4.39 -4.25 -8.97
CA GLU A 101 -5.31 -4.63 -7.88
C GLU A 101 -4.51 -5.02 -6.64
N ARG A 102 -4.85 -4.42 -5.49
CA ARG A 102 -4.32 -4.82 -4.19
C ARG A 102 -4.85 -6.19 -3.82
N GLN A 103 -3.98 -7.03 -3.30
CA GLN A 103 -4.32 -8.39 -2.86
C GLN A 103 -4.68 -8.37 -1.36
N GLU A 104 -5.63 -9.21 -0.98
CA GLU A 104 -5.94 -9.47 0.42
C GLU A 104 -4.84 -10.35 1.01
N VAL A 105 -4.19 -9.90 2.08
CA VAL A 105 -3.05 -10.61 2.68
C VAL A 105 -3.27 -10.89 4.16
N TYR A 106 -3.84 -9.94 4.90
CA TYR A 106 -4.05 -10.11 6.34
C TYR A 106 -5.49 -9.82 6.74
N ASN A 107 -5.97 -10.60 7.72
CA ASN A 107 -7.23 -10.36 8.42
C ASN A 107 -6.93 -9.95 9.86
N ILE A 108 -7.49 -8.83 10.30
CA ILE A 108 -7.34 -8.33 11.65
C ILE A 108 -8.72 -8.31 12.31
N LYS A 109 -8.92 -9.10 13.36
CA LYS A 109 -10.17 -9.12 14.11
C LYS A 109 -10.19 -7.99 15.13
N VAL A 110 -11.21 -7.12 15.07
CA VAL A 110 -11.40 -5.99 15.99
C VAL A 110 -12.84 -5.99 16.46
N GLY A 111 -13.09 -6.51 17.67
CA GLY A 111 -14.44 -6.64 18.20
C GLY A 111 -15.33 -7.52 17.33
N GLU A 112 -16.41 -6.94 16.79
CA GLU A 112 -17.37 -7.65 15.93
C GLU A 112 -17.04 -7.55 14.43
N GLU A 113 -15.91 -6.97 14.07
CA GLU A 113 -15.47 -6.78 12.68
C GLU A 113 -14.16 -7.50 12.40
N VAL A 114 -13.97 -7.86 11.14
CA VAL A 114 -12.68 -8.29 10.59
C VAL A 114 -12.28 -7.32 9.49
N LEU A 115 -11.13 -6.70 9.67
CA LEU A 115 -10.50 -5.80 8.72
C LEU A 115 -9.61 -6.61 7.79
N VAL A 116 -9.85 -6.53 6.49
CA VAL A 116 -9.00 -7.18 5.48
C VAL A 116 -8.08 -6.15 4.89
N ILE A 117 -6.79 -6.38 5.00
CA ILE A 117 -5.75 -5.45 4.54
C ILE A 117 -4.80 -6.13 3.53
N ASN A 118 -4.12 -5.30 2.75
CA ASN A 118 -3.06 -5.75 1.87
C ASN A 118 -1.69 -5.81 2.59
N GLU A 119 -0.64 -6.18 1.86
CA GLU A 119 0.74 -6.28 2.34
C GLU A 119 1.31 -4.99 2.94
N THR A 120 0.77 -3.83 2.55
CA THR A 120 1.23 -2.51 3.04
C THR A 120 0.29 -1.88 4.07
N GLY A 121 -0.69 -2.65 4.56
CA GLY A 121 -1.62 -2.20 5.63
C GLY A 121 -2.81 -1.37 5.13
N HIS A 122 -3.06 -1.27 3.80
CA HIS A 122 -4.25 -0.59 3.30
C HIS A 122 -5.51 -1.42 3.57
N LEU A 123 -6.51 -0.80 4.16
CA LEU A 123 -7.81 -1.42 4.43
C LEU A 123 -8.59 -1.60 3.13
N LEU A 124 -8.85 -2.84 2.76
CA LEU A 124 -9.54 -3.21 1.52
C LEU A 124 -11.04 -3.40 1.73
N LYS A 125 -11.43 -4.10 2.79
CA LYS A 125 -12.83 -4.30 3.17
C LYS A 125 -12.97 -4.54 4.67
N ILE A 126 -14.19 -4.35 5.17
CA ILE A 126 -14.60 -4.69 6.54
C ILE A 126 -15.72 -5.70 6.44
N ILE A 127 -15.59 -6.82 7.16
CA ILE A 127 -16.62 -7.87 7.21
C ILE A 127 -17.04 -8.13 8.65
N PRO A 128 -18.31 -8.49 8.91
CA PRO A 128 -18.76 -8.89 10.24
C PRO A 128 -18.01 -10.16 10.70
N ALA A 129 -17.54 -10.20 11.94
CA ALA A 129 -16.84 -11.36 12.51
C ALA A 129 -17.67 -12.65 12.45
N THR A 130 -19.01 -12.52 12.53
CA THR A 130 -19.96 -13.65 12.42
C THR A 130 -19.99 -14.28 11.02
N SER A 131 -19.57 -13.55 9.97
CA SER A 131 -19.53 -14.01 8.58
C SER A 131 -18.12 -14.39 8.13
N TYR A 132 -17.13 -14.17 9.02
CA TYR A 132 -15.72 -14.46 8.72
C TYR A 132 -15.46 -15.96 8.76
N GLN A 133 -14.71 -16.44 7.75
CA GLN A 133 -14.18 -17.81 7.73
C GLN A 133 -12.71 -17.75 7.34
N PRO A 134 -11.79 -18.29 8.17
CA PRO A 134 -10.36 -18.35 7.83
C PRO A 134 -10.12 -19.08 6.52
N THR A 135 -9.25 -18.54 5.69
CA THR A 135 -8.80 -19.17 4.45
C THR A 135 -7.28 -19.33 4.48
N ARG A 136 -6.74 -20.23 3.65
CA ARG A 136 -5.27 -20.41 3.57
C ARG A 136 -4.57 -19.29 2.80
N ASP A 137 -5.33 -18.49 2.04
CA ASP A 137 -4.77 -17.45 1.18
C ASP A 137 -4.52 -16.14 1.92
N VAL A 138 -5.01 -16.02 3.17
CA VAL A 138 -4.92 -14.80 3.97
C VAL A 138 -4.51 -15.16 5.40
N ILE A 139 -3.54 -14.44 5.95
CA ILE A 139 -2.97 -14.66 7.28
C ILE A 139 -3.82 -13.93 8.32
N ASP A 140 -4.20 -14.61 9.39
CA ASP A 140 -4.84 -13.94 10.53
C ASP A 140 -3.80 -13.20 11.37
N MET A 141 -4.05 -11.94 11.69
CA MET A 141 -3.15 -11.11 12.49
C MET A 141 -3.86 -10.62 13.76
N ASN A 142 -3.33 -10.98 14.90
CA ASN A 142 -3.77 -10.50 16.21
C ASN A 142 -2.91 -9.30 16.63
N ILE A 143 -3.56 -8.16 16.81
CA ILE A 143 -2.94 -6.89 17.20
C ILE A 143 -3.60 -6.30 18.46
N ASP A 144 -4.18 -7.14 19.32
CA ASP A 144 -4.96 -6.68 20.49
C ASP A 144 -4.16 -5.76 21.41
N THR A 145 -2.84 -5.94 21.48
CA THR A 145 -1.92 -5.10 22.28
C THR A 145 -1.60 -3.74 21.65
N ILE A 146 -1.87 -3.55 20.35
CA ILE A 146 -1.64 -2.30 19.61
C ILE A 146 -2.95 -1.82 18.95
N GLY A 147 -3.92 -1.39 19.71
CA GLY A 147 -5.26 -1.04 19.25
C GLY A 147 -5.27 -0.16 17.98
N ILE A 148 -6.32 -0.31 17.18
CA ILE A 148 -6.53 0.51 15.97
C ILE A 148 -7.17 1.84 16.33
N THR A 149 -6.58 2.95 15.87
CA THR A 149 -7.06 4.31 16.11
C THR A 149 -7.80 4.89 14.91
N GLN A 150 -7.42 4.49 13.68
CA GLN A 150 -8.11 4.92 12.46
C GLN A 150 -8.23 3.74 11.47
N LYS A 151 -9.43 3.59 10.90
CA LYS A 151 -9.74 2.61 9.86
C LYS A 151 -10.60 3.27 8.79
N GLU A 152 -10.01 3.53 7.63
CA GLU A 152 -10.70 4.10 6.48
C GLU A 152 -10.39 3.27 5.24
N LEU A 153 -11.42 2.89 4.47
CA LEU A 153 -11.26 2.09 3.26
C LEU A 153 -10.30 2.77 2.27
N GLY A 154 -9.41 2.00 1.70
CA GLY A 154 -8.40 2.46 0.75
C GLY A 154 -7.18 3.15 1.38
N LYS A 155 -7.17 3.39 2.70
CA LYS A 155 -6.04 3.98 3.42
C LYS A 155 -5.34 2.96 4.32
N VAL A 156 -4.09 3.25 4.65
CA VAL A 156 -3.34 2.47 5.65
C VAL A 156 -4.02 2.64 7.00
N ILE A 157 -4.26 1.54 7.72
CA ILE A 157 -4.80 1.60 9.07
C ILE A 157 -3.79 2.25 10.02
N VAL A 158 -4.28 3.00 11.01
CA VAL A 158 -3.44 3.64 12.03
C VAL A 158 -3.65 2.93 13.36
N THR A 159 -2.56 2.58 14.02
CA THR A 159 -2.55 1.88 15.31
C THR A 159 -2.01 2.76 16.43
N THR A 160 -2.05 2.31 17.67
CA THR A 160 -1.38 2.99 18.78
C THR A 160 0.15 2.83 18.73
N SER A 161 0.67 1.97 17.84
CA SER A 161 2.09 1.68 17.63
C SER A 161 2.39 1.43 16.15
N ASP A 162 2.22 2.47 15.33
CA ASP A 162 2.39 2.38 13.87
C ASP A 162 3.77 1.84 13.47
N GLN A 163 4.84 2.26 14.15
CA GLN A 163 6.19 1.80 13.82
C GLN A 163 6.32 0.27 13.99
N LEU A 164 5.82 -0.28 15.08
CA LEU A 164 5.82 -1.74 15.30
C LEU A 164 4.95 -2.44 14.25
N PHE A 165 3.74 -1.93 14.00
CA PHE A 165 2.85 -2.51 13.00
C PHE A 165 3.49 -2.57 11.62
N LEU A 166 4.10 -1.47 11.15
CA LEU A 166 4.82 -1.43 9.88
C LEU A 166 6.03 -2.36 9.86
N THR A 167 6.78 -2.44 10.97
CA THR A 167 7.89 -3.40 11.10
C THR A 167 7.40 -4.85 10.93
N VAL A 168 6.25 -5.22 11.50
CA VAL A 168 5.68 -6.56 11.34
C VAL A 168 5.28 -6.83 9.89
N LEU A 169 4.67 -5.86 9.21
CA LEU A 169 4.37 -5.99 7.77
C LEU A 169 5.66 -6.18 6.94
N ASP A 170 6.72 -5.41 7.23
CA ASP A 170 8.01 -5.54 6.55
C ASP A 170 8.67 -6.91 6.81
N MET A 171 8.59 -7.41 8.06
CA MET A 171 9.04 -8.76 8.41
C MET A 171 8.30 -9.81 7.59
N ALA A 172 6.99 -9.73 7.54
CA ALA A 172 6.13 -10.66 6.83
C ALA A 172 6.41 -10.64 5.31
N MET A 173 6.55 -9.46 4.71
CA MET A 173 6.91 -9.32 3.29
C MET A 173 8.30 -9.87 2.96
N SER A 174 9.25 -9.79 3.91
CA SER A 174 10.65 -10.14 3.68
C SER A 174 10.90 -11.63 3.47
N VAL A 175 9.96 -12.50 3.87
CA VAL A 175 10.11 -13.96 3.88
C VAL A 175 9.00 -14.71 3.13
N ASN A 176 8.11 -14.01 2.42
CA ASN A 176 7.02 -14.57 1.63
C ASN A 176 6.16 -15.59 2.42
N LEU A 177 5.58 -15.13 3.52
CA LEU A 177 4.95 -15.98 4.55
C LEU A 177 3.65 -16.68 4.14
N THR A 178 2.98 -16.24 3.07
CA THR A 178 1.60 -16.67 2.75
C THR A 178 1.43 -18.17 2.59
N ASP A 179 2.49 -18.88 2.22
CA ASP A 179 2.39 -20.34 1.96
C ASP A 179 2.54 -21.18 3.24
N CYS A 180 3.16 -20.66 4.30
CA CYS A 180 3.47 -21.44 5.51
C CYS A 180 2.90 -20.86 6.80
N ILE A 181 2.63 -19.56 6.88
CA ILE A 181 2.13 -18.91 8.10
C ILE A 181 0.61 -18.85 8.09
N LYS A 182 0.03 -19.28 9.18
CA LYS A 182 -1.41 -19.24 9.46
C LYS A 182 -1.80 -17.98 10.21
N GLU A 183 -0.97 -17.57 11.18
CA GLU A 183 -1.33 -16.52 12.14
C GLU A 183 -0.11 -15.75 12.63
N ILE A 184 -0.29 -14.46 12.89
CA ILE A 184 0.73 -13.57 13.45
C ILE A 184 0.16 -12.94 14.71
N PHE A 185 0.92 -12.98 15.82
CA PHE A 185 0.60 -12.29 17.06
C PHE A 185 1.63 -11.19 17.31
N ILE A 186 1.14 -10.00 17.67
CA ILE A 186 1.97 -8.88 18.12
C ILE A 186 1.73 -8.73 19.61
N ASP A 187 2.76 -8.91 20.41
CA ASP A 187 2.72 -8.74 21.86
C ASP A 187 3.59 -7.55 22.26
N LYS A 188 2.91 -6.41 22.48
CA LYS A 188 3.55 -5.19 22.93
C LYS A 188 3.49 -5.10 24.44
N TYR A 189 4.64 -4.92 25.07
CA TYR A 189 4.73 -4.69 26.51
C TYR A 189 4.36 -3.24 26.87
N ASP A 190 3.62 -3.08 27.97
CA ASP A 190 3.17 -1.76 28.44
C ASP A 190 4.27 -0.96 29.19
N ALA A 191 5.43 -1.58 29.48
CA ALA A 191 6.49 -0.90 30.20
C ALA A 191 7.30 0.03 29.28
N PRO A 192 7.59 1.25 29.71
CA PRO A 192 8.44 2.17 28.97
C PRO A 192 9.84 1.57 28.81
N ASN A 193 10.31 1.44 27.58
CA ASN A 193 11.56 0.83 27.11
C ASN A 193 11.55 -0.70 26.97
N GLU A 194 10.44 -1.38 27.13
CA GLU A 194 10.33 -2.77 26.70
C GLU A 194 9.97 -2.80 25.20
N LEU A 195 10.74 -3.60 24.46
CA LEU A 195 10.53 -3.86 23.05
C LEU A 195 9.53 -5.01 22.91
N SER A 196 8.82 -5.03 21.82
CA SER A 196 7.73 -5.96 21.58
C SER A 196 8.21 -7.27 20.96
N ASP A 197 7.49 -8.33 21.25
CA ASP A 197 7.72 -9.62 20.62
C ASP A 197 6.68 -9.90 19.54
N VAL A 198 7.07 -10.64 18.52
CA VAL A 198 6.17 -11.04 17.43
C VAL A 198 6.27 -12.54 17.23
N GLU A 199 5.13 -13.20 17.20
CA GLU A 199 5.03 -14.61 17.00
C GLU A 199 4.36 -14.95 15.68
N PHE A 200 4.98 -15.81 14.91
CA PHE A 200 4.46 -16.35 13.66
C PHE A 200 4.12 -17.82 13.87
N ILE A 201 2.87 -18.20 13.61
CA ILE A 201 2.40 -19.58 13.76
C ILE A 201 2.24 -20.19 12.37
N THR A 202 2.90 -21.31 12.13
CA THR A 202 2.81 -22.06 10.88
C THR A 202 1.54 -22.93 10.82
N TYR A 203 1.14 -23.36 9.63
CA TYR A 203 0.05 -24.33 9.46
C TYR A 203 0.36 -25.70 10.09
N THR A 204 1.61 -26.03 10.28
CA THR A 204 2.06 -27.27 10.93
C THR A 204 2.06 -27.19 12.45
N GLY A 205 1.95 -25.98 13.03
CA GLY A 205 1.93 -25.75 14.48
C GLY A 205 3.27 -25.29 15.09
N VAL A 206 4.30 -25.10 14.26
CA VAL A 206 5.57 -24.50 14.71
C VAL A 206 5.34 -23.01 15.02
N ARG A 207 5.88 -22.55 16.14
CA ARG A 207 5.86 -21.16 16.58
C ARG A 207 7.23 -20.54 16.31
N ILE A 208 7.27 -19.39 15.65
CA ILE A 208 8.50 -18.62 15.41
C ILE A 208 8.38 -17.33 16.20
N CYS A 209 9.14 -17.24 17.31
CA CYS A 209 9.12 -16.10 18.22
C CYS A 209 10.27 -15.16 17.91
N VAL A 210 9.95 -13.93 17.50
CA VAL A 210 10.91 -12.85 17.24
C VAL A 210 10.87 -11.88 18.41
N TYR A 211 11.89 -11.97 19.27
CA TYR A 211 12.01 -11.09 20.43
C TYR A 211 12.54 -9.72 20.03
N LYS A 212 12.00 -8.67 20.65
CA LYS A 212 12.39 -7.28 20.39
C LYS A 212 12.32 -6.94 18.88
N ALA A 213 11.12 -7.09 18.33
CA ALA A 213 10.89 -7.01 16.89
C ALA A 213 11.27 -5.66 16.28
N GLU A 214 11.25 -4.55 17.05
CA GLU A 214 11.66 -3.22 16.61
C GLU A 214 13.17 -3.15 16.30
N GLU A 215 13.96 -4.05 16.87
CA GLU A 215 15.40 -4.14 16.64
C GLU A 215 15.73 -5.26 15.67
N MET A 216 16.13 -4.93 14.44
CA MET A 216 16.54 -5.90 13.42
C MET A 216 15.47 -6.98 13.10
N GLY A 217 14.18 -6.63 13.18
CA GLY A 217 13.09 -7.61 13.02
C GLY A 217 13.16 -8.36 11.69
N VAL A 218 13.47 -7.66 10.58
CA VAL A 218 13.59 -8.25 9.24
C VAL A 218 14.75 -9.24 9.17
N GLU A 219 15.90 -8.93 9.73
CA GLU A 219 17.07 -9.81 9.78
C GLU A 219 16.79 -11.04 10.65
N LYS A 220 16.16 -10.84 11.81
CA LYS A 220 15.78 -11.91 12.73
C LYS A 220 14.81 -12.89 12.07
N ILE A 221 13.74 -12.39 11.46
CA ILE A 221 12.75 -13.27 10.82
C ILE A 221 13.35 -14.05 9.65
N ARG A 222 14.23 -13.44 8.85
CA ARG A 222 14.94 -14.13 7.77
C ARG A 222 15.82 -15.25 8.31
N SER A 223 16.59 -14.99 9.38
CA SER A 223 17.41 -16.00 10.01
C SER A 223 16.57 -17.16 10.58
N ALA A 224 15.44 -16.85 11.21
CA ALA A 224 14.52 -17.85 11.71
C ALA A 224 13.96 -18.73 10.59
N PHE A 225 13.55 -18.15 9.47
CA PHE A 225 13.07 -18.92 8.31
C PHE A 225 14.17 -19.71 7.63
N ASP A 226 15.38 -19.19 7.56
CA ASP A 226 16.54 -19.93 7.07
C ASP A 226 16.82 -21.17 7.93
N CYS A 227 16.74 -21.07 9.26
CA CYS A 227 16.83 -22.19 10.18
C CYS A 227 15.65 -23.17 10.00
N TYR A 228 14.40 -22.67 9.95
CA TYR A 228 13.22 -23.48 9.72
C TYR A 228 13.30 -24.31 8.43
N ASP A 229 13.79 -23.73 7.35
CA ASP A 229 13.85 -24.39 6.05
C ASP A 229 15.02 -25.39 5.94
N LYS A 230 16.18 -25.05 6.51
CA LYS A 230 17.45 -25.75 6.26
C LYS A 230 17.86 -26.70 7.38
N GLU A 231 17.51 -26.38 8.64
CA GLU A 231 18.03 -27.08 9.80
C GLU A 231 16.99 -27.94 10.50
N ILE A 232 15.69 -27.53 10.41
CA ILE A 232 14.60 -28.28 11.05
C ILE A 232 14.08 -29.34 10.08
N THR A 233 14.08 -30.59 10.51
CA THR A 233 13.59 -31.72 9.71
C THR A 233 12.06 -31.69 9.59
N ASP A 234 11.50 -32.34 8.55
CA ASP A 234 10.06 -32.40 8.34
C ASP A 234 9.32 -33.06 9.51
N TYR A 235 10.01 -33.93 10.28
CA TYR A 235 9.45 -34.55 11.48
C TYR A 235 9.33 -33.52 12.63
N GLU A 236 10.29 -32.63 12.77
CA GLU A 236 10.31 -31.57 13.80
C GLU A 236 9.36 -30.43 13.43
N LYS A 237 9.05 -30.23 12.15
CA LYS A 237 8.12 -29.20 11.67
C LYS A 237 6.65 -29.42 12.04
N VAL A 238 6.33 -30.39 12.89
CA VAL A 238 4.95 -30.65 13.35
C VAL A 238 4.61 -29.95 14.67
N SER A 239 5.60 -29.61 15.47
CA SER A 239 5.44 -28.83 16.71
C SER A 239 6.79 -28.37 17.23
N GLY A 240 6.82 -27.28 17.98
CA GLY A 240 8.03 -26.73 18.58
C GLY A 240 8.10 -25.23 18.43
N THR A 241 9.12 -24.64 19.03
CA THR A 241 9.33 -23.19 19.02
C THR A 241 10.71 -22.84 18.51
N LEU A 242 10.77 -21.97 17.52
CA LEU A 242 11.99 -21.34 17.02
C LEU A 242 12.07 -19.94 17.62
N MET A 243 13.11 -19.64 18.34
CA MET A 243 13.33 -18.36 19.02
C MET A 243 14.47 -17.61 18.36
N VAL A 244 14.29 -16.32 18.11
CA VAL A 244 15.33 -15.43 17.57
C VAL A 244 15.31 -14.08 18.29
N GLY A 245 16.49 -13.51 18.57
CA GLY A 245 16.62 -12.23 19.29
C GLY A 245 16.61 -12.36 20.81
N TYR A 246 16.59 -13.58 21.36
CA TYR A 246 16.63 -13.83 22.80
C TYR A 246 18.02 -13.54 23.37
N ASP A 247 19.10 -13.96 22.68
CA ASP A 247 20.46 -13.67 23.09
C ASP A 247 20.90 -12.28 22.59
N ALA A 248 21.18 -11.37 23.50
CA ALA A 248 21.65 -10.02 23.17
C ALA A 248 23.04 -9.99 22.50
N ASN A 249 23.87 -11.02 22.66
CA ASN A 249 25.17 -11.11 22.01
C ASN A 249 25.07 -11.62 20.57
N ASN A 250 24.03 -12.43 20.28
CA ASN A 250 23.75 -13.01 18.98
C ASN A 250 22.29 -12.76 18.59
N PRO A 251 21.90 -11.50 18.33
CA PRO A 251 20.49 -11.13 18.18
C PRO A 251 19.78 -11.73 16.96
N THR A 252 20.54 -12.24 15.99
CA THR A 252 20.00 -12.89 14.79
C THR A 252 20.17 -14.41 14.80
N GLU A 253 20.74 -15.00 15.84
CA GLU A 253 20.87 -16.45 15.94
C GLU A 253 19.52 -17.06 16.31
N ALA A 254 19.05 -18.01 15.49
CA ALA A 254 17.82 -18.74 15.73
C ALA A 254 18.12 -20.01 16.55
N THR A 255 17.30 -20.25 17.57
CA THR A 255 17.43 -21.41 18.46
C THR A 255 16.14 -22.22 18.43
N TRP A 256 16.26 -23.52 18.15
CA TRP A 256 15.13 -24.45 18.16
C TRP A 256 14.89 -25.05 19.53
N SER A 257 13.63 -25.25 19.88
CA SER A 257 13.20 -25.96 21.10
C SER A 257 11.99 -26.85 20.79
N ASP A 258 12.10 -28.12 21.15
CA ASP A 258 11.01 -29.10 21.03
C ASP A 258 9.92 -28.93 22.10
N PHE A 259 10.11 -28.03 23.05
CA PHE A 259 9.14 -27.78 24.10
C PHE A 259 8.05 -26.81 23.69
N ASN A 260 6.81 -27.25 23.78
CA ASN A 260 5.60 -26.42 23.65
C ASN A 260 5.28 -25.75 24.99
#